data_a6f7a837f3215ced0a2e589fb5f1f8da
#
_entry.id   a6f7a837f3215ced0a2e589fb5f1f8da
#
_cell.length_a   1.000
_cell.length_b   1.000
_cell.length_c   1.000
_cell.angle_alpha   90.00
_cell.angle_beta   90.00
_cell.angle_gamma   90.00
#
_symmetry.space_group_name_H-M   'P 1'
#
loop_
_entity.id
_entity.type
_entity.pdbx_description
1 polymer ?
#
loop_
_entity_poly.entity_id
_entity_poly.type
_entity_poly.pdbx_seq_one_letter_code
_entity_poly.pdbx_strand_id
1 'polypeptide(L)'
;MLMDKIIAIHEQDSDVICQPGIGWMELNDILKQKGIPLFFPLDPGPGATIGGMLSTGCSGTNAVRYGTARAEWFLNATVVLPSGEVIKTRRRARKSSAGFDTTKLFIGAEGTLGIVTEVTIRLAPLLPTTVAVVQFPDVRKATEAVSEIINSGVGIQCVELCDDQFMKATNLNGQSSRKWPEQDSLFFKFQGPTPRALQETADIVKKITQKHGGTGFTLARSEKEAADLWQDRKNALWSSMALIPGARAWSTDVCVPPSRLPDLVYGTKEDLEAHGIPFTIVGHVGDGNFHALLLFTNDEELERARAAVGRMIHRALALDGTCTGEHGVGIGKRDYLREELGAGTVALMKTIKKAIDPLNLFNPGKVYPDEEKPEEVKKVDLVPHA
;
A
#
# COMPACT_ATOMS: atom_id res chain seq x y z
N MET A 1 -7.44 -18.66 -14.17
CA MET A 1 -6.34 -19.02 -13.23
C MET A 1 -6.75 -20.33 -12.56
N LEU A 2 -5.81 -21.16 -12.12
CA LEU A 2 -6.14 -22.35 -11.35
C LEU A 2 -6.16 -21.98 -9.85
N MET A 3 -6.91 -22.71 -9.03
CA MET A 3 -7.04 -22.48 -7.59
C MET A 3 -7.64 -21.09 -7.24
N ASP A 4 -8.80 -20.80 -7.80
CA ASP A 4 -9.51 -19.50 -7.68
C ASP A 4 -10.89 -19.60 -7.03
N LYS A 5 -11.18 -20.73 -6.36
CA LYS A 5 -12.51 -21.00 -5.81
C LYS A 5 -12.68 -20.46 -4.39
N ILE A 6 -13.89 -19.98 -4.08
CA ILE A 6 -14.38 -19.83 -2.70
C ILE A 6 -14.79 -21.22 -2.23
N ILE A 7 -14.20 -21.66 -1.09
CA ILE A 7 -14.46 -22.98 -0.50
C ILE A 7 -15.62 -22.90 0.47
N ALA A 8 -15.64 -21.90 1.35
CA ALA A 8 -16.71 -21.70 2.33
C ALA A 8 -16.84 -20.23 2.72
N ILE A 9 -18.04 -19.77 3.01
CA ILE A 9 -18.35 -18.44 3.56
C ILE A 9 -19.02 -18.64 4.91
N HIS A 10 -18.48 -18.03 5.95
CA HIS A 10 -19.03 -18.08 7.31
C HIS A 10 -19.49 -16.68 7.71
N GLU A 11 -20.70 -16.32 7.33
CA GLU A 11 -21.24 -14.97 7.55
C GLU A 11 -21.27 -14.56 9.02
N GLN A 12 -21.68 -15.48 9.91
CA GLN A 12 -21.77 -15.22 11.34
C GLN A 12 -20.40 -14.97 11.99
N ASP A 13 -19.33 -15.56 11.42
CA ASP A 13 -17.94 -15.38 11.88
C ASP A 13 -17.23 -14.25 11.13
N SER A 14 -17.86 -13.72 10.05
CA SER A 14 -17.29 -12.73 9.15
C SER A 14 -15.94 -13.19 8.59
N ASP A 15 -15.88 -14.41 8.05
CA ASP A 15 -14.70 -14.95 7.38
C ASP A 15 -15.08 -15.80 6.14
N VAL A 16 -14.08 -15.97 5.28
CA VAL A 16 -14.19 -16.81 4.08
C VAL A 16 -12.96 -17.68 3.93
N ILE A 17 -13.15 -18.93 3.51
CA ILE A 17 -12.07 -19.81 3.10
C ILE A 17 -12.05 -19.81 1.57
N CYS A 18 -10.89 -19.49 0.99
CA CYS A 18 -10.73 -19.45 -0.45
C CYS A 18 -9.35 -19.93 -0.91
N GLN A 19 -9.27 -20.23 -2.20
CA GLN A 19 -8.02 -20.55 -2.87
C GLN A 19 -7.27 -19.25 -3.24
N PRO A 20 -5.93 -19.28 -3.33
CA PRO A 20 -5.09 -18.08 -3.45
C PRO A 20 -5.23 -17.34 -4.79
N GLY A 21 -5.72 -18.00 -5.83
CA GLY A 21 -5.85 -17.43 -7.18
C GLY A 21 -7.08 -16.53 -7.38
N ILE A 22 -8.03 -16.51 -6.44
CA ILE A 22 -9.18 -15.61 -6.55
C ILE A 22 -8.75 -14.14 -6.42
N GLY A 23 -9.28 -13.26 -7.28
CA GLY A 23 -9.09 -11.83 -7.18
C GLY A 23 -9.88 -11.24 -6.00
N TRP A 24 -9.31 -10.26 -5.30
CA TRP A 24 -10.01 -9.60 -4.20
C TRP A 24 -11.28 -8.87 -4.65
N MET A 25 -11.27 -8.29 -5.86
CA MET A 25 -12.45 -7.64 -6.43
C MET A 25 -13.55 -8.66 -6.75
N GLU A 26 -13.18 -9.77 -7.39
CA GLU A 26 -14.08 -10.87 -7.71
C GLU A 26 -14.73 -11.44 -6.43
N LEU A 27 -13.92 -11.65 -5.38
CA LEU A 27 -14.43 -12.07 -4.08
C LEU A 27 -15.49 -11.11 -3.54
N ASN A 28 -15.22 -9.81 -3.56
CA ASN A 28 -16.16 -8.79 -3.08
C ASN A 28 -17.42 -8.72 -3.96
N ASP A 29 -17.29 -8.89 -5.27
CA ASP A 29 -18.43 -8.95 -6.18
C ASP A 29 -19.33 -10.18 -5.92
N ILE A 30 -18.74 -11.34 -5.65
CA ILE A 30 -19.47 -12.55 -5.27
C ILE A 30 -20.22 -12.36 -3.95
N LEU A 31 -19.59 -11.77 -2.93
CA LEU A 31 -20.26 -11.46 -1.66
C LEU A 31 -21.46 -10.53 -1.88
N LYS A 32 -21.28 -9.48 -2.67
CA LYS A 32 -22.34 -8.53 -3.04
C LYS A 32 -23.49 -9.21 -3.80
N GLN A 33 -23.20 -10.05 -4.79
CA GLN A 33 -24.22 -10.80 -5.57
C GLN A 33 -25.02 -11.77 -4.70
N LYS A 34 -24.40 -12.31 -3.64
CA LYS A 34 -25.08 -13.17 -2.65
C LYS A 34 -25.89 -12.37 -1.61
N GLY A 35 -25.85 -11.04 -1.64
CA GLY A 35 -26.52 -10.18 -0.66
C GLY A 35 -25.86 -10.18 0.73
N ILE A 36 -24.61 -10.63 0.81
CA ILE A 36 -23.84 -10.68 2.06
C ILE A 36 -23.29 -9.28 2.36
N PRO A 37 -23.65 -8.63 3.49
CA PRO A 37 -23.25 -7.26 3.80
C PRO A 37 -21.83 -7.19 4.39
N LEU A 38 -20.90 -7.94 3.82
CA LEU A 38 -19.49 -8.04 4.22
C LEU A 38 -18.60 -7.84 3.01
N PHE A 39 -17.35 -7.40 3.23
CA PHE A 39 -16.36 -7.28 2.18
C PHE A 39 -14.94 -7.54 2.72
N PHE A 40 -14.02 -7.92 1.84
CA PHE A 40 -12.60 -7.97 2.14
C PHE A 40 -12.01 -6.57 1.95
N PRO A 41 -11.44 -5.94 3.00
CA PRO A 41 -11.18 -4.51 2.98
C PRO A 41 -9.84 -4.09 2.38
N LEU A 42 -8.90 -5.01 2.15
CA LEU A 42 -7.63 -4.67 1.52
C LEU A 42 -7.85 -4.48 0.02
N ASP A 43 -7.39 -3.36 -0.53
CA ASP A 43 -7.73 -2.89 -1.88
C ASP A 43 -6.52 -2.43 -2.70
N PRO A 44 -5.50 -3.30 -2.89
CA PRO A 44 -4.39 -2.99 -3.77
C PRO A 44 -4.86 -2.82 -5.23
N GLY A 45 -3.92 -2.61 -6.14
CA GLY A 45 -4.23 -2.45 -7.56
C GLY A 45 -5.16 -3.54 -8.13
N PRO A 46 -5.95 -3.22 -9.17
CA PRO A 46 -6.82 -4.18 -9.84
C PRO A 46 -6.07 -5.43 -10.32
N GLY A 47 -6.70 -6.59 -10.21
CA GLY A 47 -6.12 -7.86 -10.64
C GLY A 47 -5.26 -8.57 -9.59
N ALA A 48 -5.01 -7.97 -8.42
CA ALA A 48 -4.34 -8.66 -7.33
C ALA A 48 -5.15 -9.85 -6.83
N THR A 49 -4.47 -10.99 -6.65
CA THR A 49 -5.07 -12.21 -6.09
C THR A 49 -4.84 -12.29 -4.59
N ILE A 50 -5.71 -12.98 -3.87
CA ILE A 50 -5.60 -13.14 -2.41
C ILE A 50 -4.25 -13.75 -2.00
N GLY A 51 -3.74 -14.73 -2.75
CA GLY A 51 -2.42 -15.31 -2.49
C GLY A 51 -1.27 -14.36 -2.79
N GLY A 52 -1.37 -13.54 -3.85
CA GLY A 52 -0.41 -12.48 -4.15
C GLY A 52 -0.37 -11.43 -3.05
N MET A 53 -1.54 -10.99 -2.58
CA MET A 53 -1.70 -10.03 -1.49
C MET A 53 -1.07 -10.52 -0.17
N LEU A 54 -1.27 -11.80 0.17
CA LEU A 54 -0.58 -12.43 1.29
C LEU A 54 0.93 -12.42 1.08
N SER A 55 1.37 -12.88 -0.10
CA SER A 55 2.78 -13.07 -0.39
C SER A 55 3.60 -11.78 -0.40
N THR A 56 3.04 -10.66 -0.85
CA THR A 56 3.70 -9.34 -0.82
C THR A 56 3.53 -8.61 0.52
N GLY A 57 2.54 -9.00 1.33
CA GLY A 57 2.20 -8.25 2.54
C GLY A 57 1.58 -6.89 2.22
N CYS A 58 0.81 -6.81 1.13
CA CYS A 58 0.27 -5.59 0.55
C CYS A 58 -0.65 -4.79 1.48
N SER A 59 -1.01 -3.60 1.05
CA SER A 59 -2.01 -2.76 1.68
C SER A 59 -3.02 -2.20 0.66
N GLY A 60 -3.12 -0.88 0.51
CA GLY A 60 -4.03 -0.18 -0.37
C GLY A 60 -4.64 1.05 0.30
N THR A 61 -5.62 1.68 -0.37
CA THR A 61 -6.20 2.95 0.09
C THR A 61 -6.91 2.84 1.44
N ASN A 62 -7.41 1.66 1.78
CA ASN A 62 -8.14 1.40 3.02
C ASN A 62 -7.23 1.13 4.24
N ALA A 63 -5.89 1.14 4.07
CA ALA A 63 -4.95 0.73 5.12
C ALA A 63 -5.06 1.58 6.38
N VAL A 64 -5.29 2.88 6.26
CA VAL A 64 -5.44 3.78 7.41
C VAL A 64 -6.55 3.35 8.38
N ARG A 65 -7.59 2.68 7.89
CA ARG A 65 -8.68 2.16 8.73
C ARG A 65 -8.51 0.70 9.09
N TYR A 66 -8.07 -0.11 8.14
CA TYR A 66 -8.09 -1.57 8.28
C TYR A 66 -6.71 -2.18 8.48
N GLY A 67 -5.64 -1.38 8.33
CA GLY A 67 -4.28 -1.90 8.32
C GLY A 67 -3.93 -2.62 7.03
N THR A 68 -2.79 -3.27 7.02
CA THR A 68 -2.22 -3.98 5.87
C THR A 68 -2.52 -5.49 5.95
N ALA A 69 -2.05 -6.27 4.99
CA ALA A 69 -2.07 -7.73 5.03
C ALA A 69 -1.38 -8.32 6.28
N ARG A 70 -0.46 -7.56 6.91
CA ARG A 70 0.21 -7.94 8.17
C ARG A 70 -0.68 -7.78 9.41
N ALA A 71 -1.83 -7.09 9.31
CA ALA A 71 -2.86 -7.08 10.33
C ALA A 71 -3.59 -8.45 10.39
N GLU A 72 -4.69 -8.53 11.14
CA GLU A 72 -5.41 -9.81 11.37
C GLU A 72 -6.41 -10.18 10.25
N TRP A 73 -6.08 -9.86 8.98
CA TRP A 73 -6.95 -10.19 7.84
C TRP A 73 -6.74 -11.59 7.33
N PHE A 74 -5.53 -12.12 7.38
CA PHE A 74 -5.22 -13.52 7.07
C PHE A 74 -5.19 -14.32 8.37
N LEU A 75 -6.25 -15.08 8.64
CA LEU A 75 -6.37 -15.87 9.87
C LEU A 75 -5.46 -17.10 9.85
N ASN A 76 -5.40 -17.79 8.73
CA ASN A 76 -4.51 -18.94 8.53
C ASN A 76 -4.27 -19.19 7.03
N ALA A 77 -3.31 -20.05 6.76
CA ALA A 77 -3.01 -20.56 5.43
C ALA A 77 -2.75 -22.06 5.45
N THR A 78 -3.14 -22.75 4.39
CA THR A 78 -2.63 -24.09 4.05
C THR A 78 -1.49 -23.91 3.07
N VAL A 79 -0.33 -24.46 3.41
CA VAL A 79 0.91 -24.21 2.68
C VAL A 79 1.60 -25.53 2.36
N VAL A 80 2.07 -25.69 1.12
CA VAL A 80 2.97 -26.76 0.71
C VAL A 80 4.40 -26.27 0.92
N LEU A 81 5.15 -26.96 1.80
CA LEU A 81 6.55 -26.67 2.07
C LEU A 81 7.47 -27.25 0.99
N PRO A 82 8.74 -26.82 0.89
CA PRO A 82 9.72 -27.39 -0.04
C PRO A 82 9.96 -28.89 0.14
N SER A 83 9.72 -29.43 1.33
CA SER A 83 9.75 -30.88 1.62
C SER A 83 8.61 -31.67 0.96
N GLY A 84 7.58 -31.00 0.45
CA GLY A 84 6.32 -31.60 0.01
C GLY A 84 5.30 -31.78 1.13
N GLU A 85 5.64 -31.50 2.37
CA GLU A 85 4.69 -31.52 3.49
C GLU A 85 3.66 -30.41 3.33
N VAL A 86 2.39 -30.76 3.62
CA VAL A 86 1.28 -29.79 3.62
C VAL A 86 0.93 -29.46 5.07
N ILE A 87 1.08 -28.20 5.43
CA ILE A 87 0.77 -27.71 6.77
C ILE A 87 -0.42 -26.74 6.74
N LYS A 88 -1.15 -26.67 7.85
CA LYS A 88 -2.08 -25.58 8.13
C LYS A 88 -1.53 -24.76 9.31
N THR A 89 -1.30 -23.47 9.09
CA THR A 89 -0.56 -22.60 10.02
C THR A 89 -1.25 -22.46 11.38
N ARG A 90 -2.59 -22.39 11.42
CA ARG A 90 -3.40 -22.39 12.64
C ARG A 90 -4.85 -22.70 12.36
N ARG A 91 -5.65 -22.86 13.41
CA ARG A 91 -7.11 -23.00 13.31
C ARG A 91 -7.77 -21.66 12.93
N ARG A 92 -9.08 -21.68 12.61
CA ARG A 92 -9.87 -20.52 12.18
C ARG A 92 -10.25 -19.55 13.31
N ALA A 93 -10.03 -19.93 14.57
CA ALA A 93 -10.32 -19.06 15.70
C ALA A 93 -9.59 -17.71 15.57
N ARG A 94 -10.29 -16.58 15.84
CA ARG A 94 -9.74 -15.23 15.71
C ARG A 94 -8.56 -14.96 16.67
N LYS A 95 -8.55 -15.59 17.85
CA LYS A 95 -7.48 -15.46 18.84
C LYS A 95 -6.83 -16.82 19.07
N SER A 96 -5.51 -16.85 19.15
CA SER A 96 -4.74 -18.00 19.54
C SER A 96 -3.42 -17.58 20.16
N SER A 97 -3.05 -18.20 21.27
CA SER A 97 -1.72 -18.10 21.91
C SER A 97 -0.97 -19.44 21.87
N ALA A 98 -1.36 -20.35 20.95
CA ALA A 98 -0.74 -21.64 20.77
C ALA A 98 0.57 -21.53 19.95
N GLY A 99 1.64 -21.07 20.60
CA GLY A 99 2.93 -20.80 19.97
C GLY A 99 2.98 -19.46 19.21
N PHE A 100 4.09 -19.20 18.52
CA PHE A 100 4.18 -18.02 17.64
C PHE A 100 3.35 -18.20 16.36
N ASP A 101 2.91 -17.10 15.78
CA ASP A 101 2.02 -17.12 14.61
C ASP A 101 2.80 -17.47 13.33
N THR A 102 2.73 -18.74 12.92
CA THR A 102 3.40 -19.21 11.70
C THR A 102 2.74 -18.67 10.42
N THR A 103 1.49 -18.16 10.44
CA THR A 103 0.89 -17.49 9.29
C THR A 103 1.70 -16.25 8.92
N LYS A 104 2.23 -15.52 9.91
CA LYS A 104 3.03 -14.32 9.70
C LYS A 104 4.37 -14.58 8.99
N LEU A 105 4.88 -15.81 9.01
CA LEU A 105 6.09 -16.18 8.25
C LEU A 105 5.87 -16.14 6.73
N PHE A 106 4.64 -16.40 6.27
CA PHE A 106 4.31 -16.44 4.85
C PHE A 106 3.81 -15.09 4.31
N ILE A 107 3.37 -14.18 5.21
CA ILE A 107 2.94 -12.84 4.82
C ILE A 107 4.18 -11.98 4.51
N GLY A 108 4.34 -11.61 3.24
CA GLY A 108 5.50 -10.87 2.77
C GLY A 108 6.73 -11.73 2.48
N ALA A 109 6.57 -13.07 2.50
CA ALA A 109 7.67 -13.99 2.13
C ALA A 109 7.84 -14.15 0.60
N GLU A 110 6.94 -13.60 -0.19
CA GLU A 110 6.99 -13.58 -1.66
C GLU A 110 7.23 -14.97 -2.28
N GLY A 111 6.60 -16.01 -1.71
CA GLY A 111 6.71 -17.39 -2.18
C GLY A 111 8.06 -18.05 -1.94
N THR A 112 8.93 -17.47 -1.12
CA THR A 112 10.27 -18.02 -0.83
C THR A 112 10.27 -19.14 0.21
N LEU A 113 9.20 -19.28 1.02
CA LEU A 113 9.11 -20.22 2.12
C LEU A 113 8.11 -21.36 1.89
N GLY A 114 7.19 -21.21 0.94
CA GLY A 114 6.18 -22.21 0.65
C GLY A 114 5.18 -21.74 -0.39
N ILE A 115 4.34 -22.65 -0.89
CA ILE A 115 3.25 -22.37 -1.81
C ILE A 115 1.94 -22.40 -1.04
N VAL A 116 1.29 -21.25 -0.95
CA VAL A 116 -0.04 -21.11 -0.32
C VAL A 116 -1.09 -21.70 -1.26
N THR A 117 -1.92 -22.60 -0.75
CA THR A 117 -2.95 -23.31 -1.52
C THR A 117 -4.37 -23.03 -1.04
N GLU A 118 -4.51 -22.54 0.18
CA GLU A 118 -5.78 -22.15 0.79
C GLU A 118 -5.52 -21.08 1.84
N VAL A 119 -6.44 -20.13 1.99
CA VAL A 119 -6.40 -19.12 3.05
C VAL A 119 -7.77 -18.97 3.70
N THR A 120 -7.77 -18.68 4.99
CA THR A 120 -8.95 -18.13 5.69
C THR A 120 -8.70 -16.66 5.93
N ILE A 121 -9.57 -15.82 5.38
CA ILE A 121 -9.48 -14.35 5.51
C ILE A 121 -10.70 -13.80 6.24
N ARG A 122 -10.50 -12.74 7.01
CA ARG A 122 -11.57 -11.99 7.67
C ARG A 122 -12.26 -11.08 6.68
N LEU A 123 -13.53 -10.79 6.97
CA LEU A 123 -14.33 -9.81 6.27
C LEU A 123 -14.72 -8.68 7.24
N ALA A 124 -14.93 -7.49 6.69
CA ALA A 124 -15.44 -6.32 7.40
C ALA A 124 -16.90 -6.05 7.01
N PRO A 125 -17.70 -5.43 7.88
CA PRO A 125 -19.04 -4.96 7.52
C PRO A 125 -18.99 -3.93 6.41
N LEU A 126 -19.85 -4.08 5.41
CA LEU A 126 -20.05 -3.08 4.37
C LEU A 126 -20.93 -1.95 4.92
N LEU A 127 -20.36 -0.77 5.09
CA LEU A 127 -21.03 0.40 5.62
C LEU A 127 -21.20 1.48 4.55
N PRO A 128 -22.18 2.39 4.68
CA PRO A 128 -22.29 3.58 3.85
C PRO A 128 -21.00 4.40 3.81
N THR A 129 -20.70 4.95 2.64
CA THR A 129 -19.51 5.79 2.42
C THR A 129 -19.86 7.06 1.67
N THR A 130 -19.05 8.11 1.85
CA THR A 130 -19.05 9.29 0.99
C THR A 130 -17.63 9.78 0.76
N VAL A 131 -17.44 10.68 -0.21
CA VAL A 131 -16.12 11.19 -0.62
C VAL A 131 -16.09 12.70 -0.49
N ALA A 132 -14.96 13.24 -0.04
CA ALA A 132 -14.67 14.67 -0.13
C ALA A 132 -13.29 14.91 -0.74
N VAL A 133 -13.14 16.08 -1.38
CA VAL A 133 -11.87 16.55 -1.94
C VAL A 133 -11.61 17.96 -1.44
N VAL A 134 -10.34 18.26 -1.16
CA VAL A 134 -9.89 19.58 -0.70
C VAL A 134 -8.53 19.90 -1.32
N GLN A 135 -8.33 21.15 -1.76
CA GLN A 135 -7.08 21.64 -2.33
C GLN A 135 -6.21 22.31 -1.27
N PHE A 136 -4.89 22.22 -1.43
CA PHE A 136 -3.90 22.83 -0.55
C PHE A 136 -2.90 23.68 -1.34
N PRO A 137 -2.24 24.65 -0.66
CA PRO A 137 -1.22 25.46 -1.31
C PRO A 137 0.04 24.67 -1.69
N ASP A 138 0.34 23.59 -0.95
CA ASP A 138 1.48 22.69 -1.17
C ASP A 138 1.29 21.34 -0.46
N VAL A 139 2.12 20.35 -0.83
CA VAL A 139 2.10 19.00 -0.25
C VAL A 139 2.41 18.98 1.25
N ARG A 140 3.22 19.94 1.77
CA ARG A 140 3.55 20.03 3.19
C ARG A 140 2.32 20.34 4.02
N LYS A 141 1.53 21.34 3.60
CA LYS A 141 0.27 21.71 4.27
C LYS A 141 -0.77 20.60 4.20
N ALA A 142 -0.84 19.90 3.08
CA ALA A 142 -1.71 18.73 2.93
C ALA A 142 -1.35 17.62 3.94
N THR A 143 -0.07 17.26 4.03
CA THR A 143 0.39 16.17 4.91
C THR A 143 0.39 16.55 6.41
N GLU A 144 0.62 17.83 6.76
CA GLU A 144 0.41 18.34 8.12
C GLU A 144 -1.07 18.20 8.55
N ALA A 145 -2.02 18.51 7.65
CA ALA A 145 -3.45 18.32 7.91
C ALA A 145 -3.80 16.85 8.14
N VAL A 146 -3.24 15.93 7.34
CA VAL A 146 -3.42 14.48 7.51
C VAL A 146 -2.95 14.02 8.88
N SER A 147 -1.77 14.45 9.31
CA SER A 147 -1.23 14.09 10.63
C SER A 147 -2.19 14.52 11.77
N GLU A 148 -2.76 15.72 11.70
CA GLU A 148 -3.73 16.18 12.71
C GLU A 148 -5.04 15.37 12.63
N ILE A 149 -5.53 15.06 11.43
CA ILE A 149 -6.75 14.27 11.24
C ILE A 149 -6.60 12.89 11.85
N ILE A 150 -5.51 12.18 11.55
CA ILE A 150 -5.25 10.84 12.08
C ILE A 150 -5.21 10.87 13.62
N ASN A 151 -4.53 11.86 14.20
CA ASN A 151 -4.39 11.98 15.64
C ASN A 151 -5.65 12.51 16.35
N SER A 152 -6.64 13.03 15.62
CA SER A 152 -7.91 13.50 16.21
C SER A 152 -8.91 12.38 16.52
N GLY A 153 -8.63 11.13 16.14
CA GLY A 153 -9.51 9.99 16.34
C GLY A 153 -10.72 9.97 15.41
N VAL A 154 -10.71 10.76 14.34
CA VAL A 154 -11.79 10.79 13.34
C VAL A 154 -11.75 9.52 12.49
N GLY A 155 -12.89 8.84 12.39
CA GLY A 155 -13.02 7.58 11.67
C GLY A 155 -13.07 7.75 10.14
N ILE A 156 -11.98 8.13 9.51
CA ILE A 156 -11.87 8.11 8.04
C ILE A 156 -11.65 6.67 7.54
N GLN A 157 -12.09 6.38 6.32
CA GLN A 157 -11.78 5.12 5.65
C GLN A 157 -10.49 5.21 4.86
N CYS A 158 -10.32 6.28 4.09
CA CYS A 158 -9.13 6.54 3.29
C CYS A 158 -8.80 8.03 3.33
N VAL A 159 -7.50 8.34 3.19
CA VAL A 159 -7.01 9.68 2.84
C VAL A 159 -5.85 9.55 1.85
N GLU A 160 -6.04 10.16 0.68
CA GLU A 160 -5.16 10.01 -0.47
C GLU A 160 -4.64 11.36 -0.91
N LEU A 161 -3.32 11.48 -1.05
CA LEU A 161 -2.67 12.65 -1.66
C LEU A 161 -2.66 12.50 -3.18
N CYS A 162 -2.91 13.59 -3.87
CA CYS A 162 -2.69 13.80 -5.30
C CYS A 162 -2.01 15.14 -5.48
N ASP A 163 -0.79 15.15 -6.05
CA ASP A 163 -0.07 16.41 -6.26
C ASP A 163 -0.63 17.23 -7.45
N ASP A 164 -0.15 18.44 -7.59
CA ASP A 164 -0.55 19.34 -8.68
C ASP A 164 -0.30 18.74 -10.07
N GLN A 165 0.80 18.00 -10.25
CA GLN A 165 1.13 17.34 -11.52
C GLN A 165 0.15 16.20 -11.83
N PHE A 166 -0.28 15.46 -10.82
CA PHE A 166 -1.32 14.44 -10.98
C PHE A 166 -2.67 15.08 -11.35
N MET A 167 -3.05 16.18 -10.71
CA MET A 167 -4.31 16.88 -11.02
C MET A 167 -4.30 17.43 -12.46
N LYS A 168 -3.16 17.97 -12.93
CA LYS A 168 -2.93 18.35 -14.32
C LYS A 168 -3.03 17.15 -15.27
N ALA A 169 -2.39 16.03 -14.92
CA ALA A 169 -2.45 14.79 -15.68
C ALA A 169 -3.89 14.25 -15.83
N THR A 170 -4.68 14.33 -14.76
CA THR A 170 -6.11 13.94 -14.77
C THR A 170 -6.92 14.81 -15.73
N ASN A 171 -6.68 16.12 -15.76
CA ASN A 171 -7.31 17.03 -16.72
C ASN A 171 -6.92 16.70 -18.16
N LEU A 172 -5.63 16.38 -18.42
CA LEU A 172 -5.13 16.03 -19.76
C LEU A 172 -5.68 14.69 -20.24
N ASN A 173 -5.83 13.71 -19.34
CA ASN A 173 -6.39 12.40 -19.67
C ASN A 173 -7.86 12.48 -20.14
N GLY A 174 -8.60 13.51 -19.72
CA GLY A 174 -9.94 13.81 -20.20
C GLY A 174 -11.03 12.79 -19.83
N GLN A 175 -10.74 11.83 -18.93
CA GLN A 175 -11.71 10.84 -18.47
C GLN A 175 -12.50 11.30 -17.24
N SER A 176 -12.06 12.36 -16.56
CA SER A 176 -12.78 12.94 -15.44
C SER A 176 -14.08 13.63 -15.89
N SER A 177 -15.13 13.49 -15.09
CA SER A 177 -16.41 14.19 -15.29
C SER A 177 -16.35 15.70 -15.02
N ARG A 178 -15.20 16.20 -14.53
CA ARG A 178 -14.98 17.60 -14.16
C ARG A 178 -13.56 18.05 -14.50
N LYS A 179 -13.37 19.38 -14.57
CA LYS A 179 -12.04 19.98 -14.62
C LYS A 179 -11.59 20.30 -13.20
N TRP A 180 -10.43 19.78 -12.80
CA TRP A 180 -9.85 19.98 -11.49
C TRP A 180 -8.98 21.24 -11.43
N PRO A 181 -8.91 21.95 -10.28
CA PRO A 181 -7.79 22.82 -9.98
C PRO A 181 -6.48 22.03 -10.01
N GLU A 182 -5.45 22.55 -10.67
CA GLU A 182 -4.13 21.95 -10.76
C GLU A 182 -3.32 22.32 -9.51
N GLN A 183 -3.74 21.77 -8.36
CA GLN A 183 -3.20 22.03 -7.03
C GLN A 183 -3.13 20.73 -6.24
N ASP A 184 -2.18 20.68 -5.29
CA ASP A 184 -2.08 19.56 -4.36
C ASP A 184 -3.42 19.33 -3.66
N SER A 185 -3.90 18.10 -3.68
CA SER A 185 -5.25 17.77 -3.25
C SER A 185 -5.28 16.54 -2.35
N LEU A 186 -6.16 16.55 -1.35
CA LEU A 186 -6.50 15.36 -0.56
C LEU A 186 -7.89 14.86 -0.96
N PHE A 187 -7.96 13.56 -1.20
CA PHE A 187 -9.18 12.82 -1.42
C PHE A 187 -9.49 12.02 -0.16
N PHE A 188 -10.61 12.30 0.47
CA PHE A 188 -11.07 11.59 1.66
C PHE A 188 -12.22 10.67 1.31
N LYS A 189 -12.20 9.46 1.88
CA LYS A 189 -13.36 8.58 1.91
C LYS A 189 -13.77 8.39 3.37
N PHE A 190 -15.00 8.75 3.65
CA PHE A 190 -15.62 8.58 4.97
C PHE A 190 -16.47 7.33 4.98
N GLN A 191 -16.49 6.62 6.09
CA GLN A 191 -17.33 5.46 6.30
C GLN A 191 -18.02 5.56 7.66
N GLY A 192 -19.30 5.30 7.70
CA GLY A 192 -20.05 5.36 8.96
C GLY A 192 -21.39 4.64 8.85
N PRO A 193 -22.01 4.29 10.00
CA PRO A 193 -23.26 3.52 10.05
C PRO A 193 -24.48 4.32 9.58
N THR A 194 -24.39 5.65 9.57
CA THR A 194 -25.51 6.54 9.25
C THR A 194 -25.03 7.75 8.43
N PRO A 195 -25.91 8.37 7.62
CA PRO A 195 -25.60 9.63 6.93
C PRO A 195 -25.16 10.75 7.89
N ARG A 196 -25.74 10.81 9.11
CA ARG A 196 -25.36 11.78 10.12
C ARG A 196 -23.91 11.58 10.58
N ALA A 197 -23.49 10.34 10.84
CA ALA A 197 -22.12 10.03 11.23
C ALA A 197 -21.12 10.42 10.11
N LEU A 198 -21.47 10.22 8.84
CA LEU A 198 -20.68 10.66 7.69
C LEU A 198 -20.52 12.18 7.66
N GLN A 199 -21.62 12.93 7.87
CA GLN A 199 -21.60 14.39 7.89
C GLN A 199 -20.78 14.94 9.05
N GLU A 200 -20.95 14.41 10.25
CA GLU A 200 -20.18 14.82 11.44
C GLU A 200 -18.66 14.61 11.22
N THR A 201 -18.27 13.46 10.64
CA THR A 201 -16.88 13.18 10.27
C THR A 201 -16.37 14.19 9.24
N ALA A 202 -17.14 14.45 8.18
CA ALA A 202 -16.77 15.40 7.13
C ALA A 202 -16.60 16.84 7.69
N ASP A 203 -17.46 17.26 8.62
CA ASP A 203 -17.41 18.60 9.23
C ASP A 203 -16.15 18.78 10.10
N ILE A 204 -15.74 17.74 10.83
CA ILE A 204 -14.49 17.76 11.60
C ILE A 204 -13.28 17.87 10.65
N VAL A 205 -13.21 17.00 9.64
CA VAL A 205 -12.12 17.00 8.65
C VAL A 205 -12.07 18.35 7.91
N LYS A 206 -13.21 18.93 7.54
CA LYS A 206 -13.28 20.25 6.92
C LYS A 206 -12.64 21.34 7.79
N LYS A 207 -12.94 21.36 9.10
CA LYS A 207 -12.36 22.34 10.03
C LYS A 207 -10.84 22.17 10.14
N ILE A 208 -10.34 20.95 10.23
CA ILE A 208 -8.90 20.69 10.32
C ILE A 208 -8.21 21.07 9.01
N THR A 209 -8.75 20.68 7.85
CA THR A 209 -8.16 21.04 6.56
C THR A 209 -8.11 22.55 6.35
N GLN A 210 -9.15 23.28 6.73
CA GLN A 210 -9.18 24.75 6.67
C GLN A 210 -8.11 25.39 7.56
N LYS A 211 -7.86 24.85 8.75
CA LYS A 211 -6.80 25.32 9.66
C LYS A 211 -5.42 25.23 9.01
N HIS A 212 -5.19 24.22 8.17
CA HIS A 212 -3.95 24.01 7.41
C HIS A 212 -3.95 24.67 6.02
N GLY A 213 -4.84 25.61 5.76
CA GLY A 213 -4.89 26.34 4.48
C GLY A 213 -5.62 25.60 3.36
N GLY A 214 -6.34 24.53 3.67
CA GLY A 214 -7.18 23.82 2.71
C GLY A 214 -8.35 24.68 2.21
N THR A 215 -8.58 24.65 0.90
CA THR A 215 -9.62 25.40 0.21
C THR A 215 -10.51 24.48 -0.63
N GLY A 216 -11.68 24.96 -1.06
CA GLY A 216 -12.53 24.23 -2.00
C GLY A 216 -13.07 22.89 -1.49
N PHE A 217 -13.20 22.69 -0.15
CA PHE A 217 -13.72 21.44 0.41
C PHE A 217 -15.06 21.07 -0.22
N THR A 218 -15.07 20.01 -1.02
CA THR A 218 -16.23 19.52 -1.77
C THR A 218 -16.61 18.14 -1.25
N LEU A 219 -17.77 18.04 -0.59
CA LEU A 219 -18.37 16.77 -0.20
C LEU A 219 -19.32 16.29 -1.30
N ALA A 220 -19.23 15.02 -1.68
CA ALA A 220 -20.12 14.43 -2.68
C ALA A 220 -21.60 14.50 -2.24
N ARG A 221 -22.47 14.88 -3.16
CA ARG A 221 -23.92 15.07 -2.93
C ARG A 221 -24.72 13.80 -3.23
N SER A 222 -24.11 12.81 -3.85
CA SER A 222 -24.72 11.53 -4.22
C SER A 222 -23.69 10.42 -4.27
N GLU A 223 -24.16 9.18 -4.21
CA GLU A 223 -23.30 7.99 -4.38
C GLU A 223 -22.58 8.00 -5.74
N LYS A 224 -23.26 8.46 -6.80
CA LYS A 224 -22.67 8.59 -8.13
C LYS A 224 -21.52 9.61 -8.11
N GLU A 225 -21.72 10.78 -7.55
CA GLU A 225 -20.66 11.80 -7.45
C GLU A 225 -19.48 11.27 -6.59
N ALA A 226 -19.75 10.57 -5.50
CA ALA A 226 -18.70 9.95 -4.68
C ALA A 226 -17.89 8.91 -5.48
N ALA A 227 -18.56 8.09 -6.29
CA ALA A 227 -17.92 7.12 -7.16
C ALA A 227 -17.06 7.80 -8.24
N ASP A 228 -17.59 8.84 -8.90
CA ASP A 228 -16.87 9.61 -9.93
C ASP A 228 -15.60 10.26 -9.35
N LEU A 229 -15.70 10.92 -8.18
CA LEU A 229 -14.56 11.51 -7.47
C LEU A 229 -13.48 10.47 -7.14
N TRP A 230 -13.91 9.32 -6.64
CA TRP A 230 -12.97 8.26 -6.26
C TRP A 230 -12.34 7.57 -7.48
N GLN A 231 -13.06 7.52 -8.61
CA GLN A 231 -12.53 6.97 -9.85
C GLN A 231 -11.36 7.79 -10.40
N ASP A 232 -11.42 9.12 -10.28
CA ASP A 232 -10.31 9.99 -10.69
C ASP A 232 -9.02 9.63 -9.95
N ARG A 233 -9.10 9.39 -8.63
CA ARG A 233 -7.95 8.94 -7.83
C ARG A 233 -7.47 7.53 -8.24
N LYS A 234 -8.40 6.60 -8.53
CA LYS A 234 -8.05 5.23 -8.95
C LYS A 234 -7.35 5.17 -10.30
N ASN A 235 -7.57 6.12 -11.17
CA ASN A 235 -6.95 6.18 -12.49
C ASN A 235 -5.49 6.69 -12.47
N ALA A 236 -4.82 6.71 -11.31
CA ALA A 236 -3.53 7.35 -11.10
C ALA A 236 -2.48 7.01 -12.16
N LEU A 237 -2.26 5.73 -12.44
CA LEU A 237 -1.27 5.31 -13.44
C LEU A 237 -1.61 5.84 -14.84
N TRP A 238 -2.85 5.64 -15.28
CA TRP A 238 -3.28 6.01 -16.63
C TRP A 238 -3.33 7.51 -16.83
N SER A 239 -3.78 8.25 -15.81
CA SER A 239 -3.77 9.70 -15.84
C SER A 239 -2.34 10.25 -15.91
N SER A 240 -1.44 9.72 -15.10
CA SER A 240 -0.03 10.16 -15.11
C SER A 240 0.65 9.94 -16.46
N MET A 241 0.39 8.82 -17.12
CA MET A 241 0.93 8.56 -18.47
C MET A 241 0.43 9.54 -19.54
N ALA A 242 -0.69 10.22 -19.31
CA ALA A 242 -1.19 11.25 -20.23
C ALA A 242 -0.32 12.52 -20.28
N LEU A 243 0.56 12.74 -19.27
CA LEU A 243 1.52 13.85 -19.31
C LEU A 243 2.52 13.73 -20.47
N ILE A 244 2.93 12.51 -20.81
CA ILE A 244 3.91 12.25 -21.87
C ILE A 244 3.40 11.07 -22.71
N PRO A 245 2.84 11.32 -23.90
CA PRO A 245 2.39 10.25 -24.79
C PRO A 245 3.51 9.26 -25.12
N GLY A 246 3.25 7.96 -24.95
CA GLY A 246 4.23 6.91 -25.21
C GLY A 246 5.24 6.64 -24.10
N ALA A 247 5.18 7.37 -22.99
CA ALA A 247 6.03 7.10 -21.84
C ALA A 247 5.69 5.76 -21.18
N ARG A 248 6.72 5.15 -20.59
CA ARG A 248 6.61 4.11 -19.56
C ARG A 248 6.62 4.78 -18.18
N ALA A 249 6.06 4.13 -17.18
CA ALA A 249 6.03 4.63 -15.82
C ALA A 249 6.71 3.65 -14.86
N TRP A 250 7.51 4.18 -13.93
CA TRP A 250 8.01 3.45 -12.76
C TRP A 250 7.25 3.92 -11.53
N SER A 251 6.41 3.06 -10.97
CA SER A 251 5.76 3.30 -9.69
C SER A 251 6.73 2.99 -8.56
N THR A 252 7.07 4.01 -7.79
CA THR A 252 7.89 3.87 -6.58
C THR A 252 7.01 3.53 -5.38
N ASP A 253 7.66 3.17 -4.25
CA ASP A 253 6.93 2.78 -3.05
C ASP A 253 7.86 2.88 -1.84
N VAL A 254 7.63 3.88 -1.00
CA VAL A 254 8.32 4.09 0.27
C VAL A 254 7.31 4.48 1.35
N CYS A 255 7.64 4.21 2.61
CA CYS A 255 6.80 4.59 3.72
C CYS A 255 7.67 5.06 4.88
N VAL A 256 7.19 6.07 5.62
CA VAL A 256 7.85 6.63 6.81
C VAL A 256 6.83 6.80 7.94
N PRO A 257 7.28 6.98 9.19
CA PRO A 257 6.36 7.42 10.24
C PRO A 257 5.56 8.65 9.77
N PRO A 258 4.23 8.72 9.98
CA PRO A 258 3.37 9.78 9.42
C PRO A 258 3.86 11.20 9.72
N SER A 259 4.51 11.43 10.86
CA SER A 259 5.11 12.73 11.22
C SER A 259 6.29 13.13 10.33
N ARG A 260 6.92 12.19 9.62
CA ARG A 260 8.04 12.42 8.70
C ARG A 260 7.62 12.51 7.24
N LEU A 261 6.35 12.20 6.97
CA LEU A 261 5.81 12.21 5.61
C LEU A 261 5.95 13.58 4.93
N PRO A 262 5.67 14.73 5.59
CA PRO A 262 5.85 16.05 4.97
C PRO A 262 7.27 16.26 4.44
N ASP A 263 8.30 15.87 5.21
CA ASP A 263 9.71 16.05 4.82
C ASP A 263 10.08 15.13 3.66
N LEU A 264 9.61 13.88 3.68
CA LEU A 264 9.90 12.91 2.63
C LEU A 264 9.25 13.31 1.29
N VAL A 265 7.96 13.64 1.29
CA VAL A 265 7.23 14.00 0.06
C VAL A 265 7.78 15.28 -0.54
N TYR A 266 7.96 16.31 0.29
CA TYR A 266 8.49 17.60 -0.15
C TYR A 266 9.91 17.45 -0.74
N GLY A 267 10.84 16.83 0.02
CA GLY A 267 12.20 16.63 -0.46
C GLY A 267 12.31 15.70 -1.68
N THR A 268 11.34 14.80 -1.88
CA THR A 268 11.29 13.98 -3.09
C THR A 268 10.83 14.83 -4.29
N LYS A 269 9.81 15.67 -4.13
CA LYS A 269 9.34 16.58 -5.18
C LYS A 269 10.45 17.52 -5.63
N GLU A 270 11.14 18.18 -4.70
CA GLU A 270 12.28 19.05 -5.00
C GLU A 270 13.40 18.30 -5.75
N ASP A 271 13.74 17.09 -5.32
CA ASP A 271 14.79 16.28 -5.97
C ASP A 271 14.43 15.92 -7.41
N LEU A 272 13.19 15.51 -7.66
CA LEU A 272 12.72 15.14 -9.00
C LEU A 272 12.69 16.36 -9.93
N GLU A 273 12.21 17.50 -9.44
CA GLU A 273 12.19 18.78 -10.18
C GLU A 273 13.60 19.25 -10.53
N ALA A 274 14.53 19.22 -9.56
CA ALA A 274 15.91 19.63 -9.76
C ALA A 274 16.65 18.79 -10.81
N HIS A 275 16.25 17.51 -10.98
CA HIS A 275 16.84 16.59 -11.96
C HIS A 275 16.04 16.51 -13.26
N GLY A 276 14.99 17.31 -13.42
CA GLY A 276 14.16 17.36 -14.64
C GLY A 276 13.51 16.00 -14.96
N ILE A 277 13.13 15.23 -13.95
CA ILE A 277 12.45 13.95 -14.12
C ILE A 277 10.94 14.20 -14.12
N PRO A 278 10.21 13.87 -15.19
CA PRO A 278 8.76 14.00 -15.19
C PRO A 278 8.12 13.00 -14.22
N PHE A 279 7.21 13.48 -13.39
CA PHE A 279 6.58 12.66 -12.36
C PHE A 279 5.17 13.14 -12.01
N THR A 280 4.46 12.29 -11.28
CA THR A 280 3.30 12.64 -10.45
C THR A 280 3.45 11.99 -9.09
N ILE A 281 2.86 12.58 -8.05
CA ILE A 281 2.84 12.01 -6.71
C ILE A 281 1.40 11.67 -6.33
N VAL A 282 1.21 10.44 -5.88
CA VAL A 282 -0.02 9.98 -5.24
C VAL A 282 0.34 9.15 -4.02
N GLY A 283 -0.52 9.10 -2.99
CA GLY A 283 -0.11 8.30 -1.83
C GLY A 283 -1.18 8.05 -0.78
N HIS A 284 -0.99 6.93 -0.06
CA HIS A 284 -1.76 6.51 1.10
C HIS A 284 -1.23 7.24 2.35
N VAL A 285 -1.43 8.57 2.34
CA VAL A 285 -0.74 9.46 3.29
C VAL A 285 -1.21 9.30 4.73
N GLY A 286 -2.33 8.63 4.96
CA GLY A 286 -2.80 8.26 6.29
C GLY A 286 -1.87 7.30 7.04
N ASP A 287 -1.11 6.48 6.28
CA ASP A 287 -0.16 5.49 6.81
C ASP A 287 1.30 5.91 6.60
N GLY A 288 1.55 7.10 6.04
CA GLY A 288 2.91 7.56 5.74
C GLY A 288 3.50 6.98 4.46
N ASN A 289 2.68 6.36 3.60
CA ASN A 289 3.10 5.77 2.33
C ASN A 289 2.74 6.68 1.14
N PHE A 290 3.64 6.78 0.16
CA PHE A 290 3.34 7.44 -1.10
C PHE A 290 4.11 6.81 -2.28
N HIS A 291 3.64 7.13 -3.48
CA HIS A 291 4.20 6.69 -4.75
C HIS A 291 4.51 7.91 -5.62
N ALA A 292 5.74 8.01 -6.10
CA ALA A 292 6.07 8.85 -7.23
C ALA A 292 6.01 7.98 -8.50
N LEU A 293 5.23 8.38 -9.47
CA LEU A 293 5.16 7.76 -10.79
C LEU A 293 6.13 8.48 -11.71
N LEU A 294 7.32 7.91 -11.90
CA LEU A 294 8.39 8.50 -12.72
C LEU A 294 8.19 8.10 -14.17
N LEU A 295 8.11 9.08 -15.06
CA LEU A 295 7.86 8.85 -16.48
C LEU A 295 9.15 8.90 -17.28
N PHE A 296 9.32 7.99 -18.24
CA PHE A 296 10.48 7.92 -19.11
C PHE A 296 10.15 7.29 -20.48
N THR A 297 10.87 7.69 -21.52
CA THR A 297 10.63 7.25 -22.91
C THR A 297 11.78 6.43 -23.47
N ASN A 298 12.97 6.52 -22.86
CA ASN A 298 14.19 5.86 -23.32
C ASN A 298 15.04 5.35 -22.13
N ASP A 299 16.12 4.66 -22.43
CA ASP A 299 16.95 4.01 -21.40
C ASP A 299 17.82 5.01 -20.61
N GLU A 300 18.20 6.15 -21.18
CA GLU A 300 18.91 7.20 -20.45
C GLU A 300 18.01 7.83 -19.37
N GLU A 301 16.76 8.10 -19.72
CA GLU A 301 15.75 8.58 -18.76
C GLU A 301 15.43 7.52 -17.71
N LEU A 302 15.40 6.23 -18.09
CA LEU A 302 15.25 5.13 -17.14
C LEU A 302 16.38 5.09 -16.11
N GLU A 303 17.64 5.29 -16.52
CA GLU A 303 18.76 5.32 -15.58
C GLU A 303 18.70 6.54 -14.65
N ARG A 304 18.25 7.69 -15.14
CA ARG A 304 17.99 8.88 -14.28
C ARG A 304 16.86 8.60 -13.27
N ALA A 305 15.78 7.95 -13.71
CA ALA A 305 14.71 7.54 -12.81
C ALA A 305 15.21 6.54 -11.76
N ARG A 306 16.05 5.56 -12.16
CA ARG A 306 16.68 4.59 -11.24
C ARG A 306 17.49 5.28 -10.15
N ALA A 307 18.32 6.25 -10.53
CA ALA A 307 19.12 7.03 -9.58
C ALA A 307 18.23 7.82 -8.60
N ALA A 308 17.13 8.40 -9.08
CA ALA A 308 16.17 9.11 -8.25
C ALA A 308 15.45 8.18 -7.25
N VAL A 309 15.06 6.98 -7.69
CA VAL A 309 14.49 5.95 -6.79
C VAL A 309 15.46 5.60 -5.68
N GLY A 310 16.76 5.41 -5.98
CA GLY A 310 17.78 5.17 -4.95
C GLY A 310 17.86 6.30 -3.93
N ARG A 311 17.94 7.56 -4.37
CA ARG A 311 17.96 8.73 -3.47
C ARG A 311 16.71 8.85 -2.62
N MET A 312 15.55 8.55 -3.19
CA MET A 312 14.28 8.55 -2.46
C MET A 312 14.24 7.47 -1.36
N ILE A 313 14.72 6.26 -1.67
CA ILE A 313 14.80 5.17 -0.69
C ILE A 313 15.73 5.56 0.46
N HIS A 314 16.95 6.02 0.18
CA HIS A 314 17.88 6.46 1.23
C HIS A 314 17.31 7.60 2.08
N ARG A 315 16.58 8.54 1.47
CA ARG A 315 15.84 9.58 2.21
C ARG A 315 14.78 9.00 3.14
N ALA A 316 14.03 8.01 2.68
CA ALA A 316 13.01 7.34 3.50
C ALA A 316 13.67 6.59 4.68
N LEU A 317 14.74 5.84 4.43
CA LEU A 317 15.49 5.12 5.47
C LEU A 317 16.09 6.08 6.51
N ALA A 318 16.64 7.21 6.07
CA ALA A 318 17.16 8.25 6.98
C ALA A 318 16.08 8.92 7.85
N LEU A 319 14.80 8.79 7.48
CA LEU A 319 13.64 9.27 8.22
C LEU A 319 12.93 8.15 9.01
N ASP A 320 13.65 7.08 9.35
CA ASP A 320 13.11 5.90 10.06
C ASP A 320 11.99 5.16 9.28
N GLY A 321 12.13 5.15 7.96
CA GLY A 321 11.18 4.56 7.03
C GLY A 321 11.59 3.20 6.47
N THR A 322 10.91 2.81 5.40
CA THR A 322 11.13 1.55 4.68
C THR A 322 11.29 1.77 3.18
N CYS A 323 12.09 0.93 2.55
CA CYS A 323 12.28 0.92 1.09
C CYS A 323 11.04 0.44 0.33
N THR A 324 10.06 -0.17 1.00
CA THR A 324 8.83 -0.67 0.39
C THR A 324 7.68 -0.65 1.38
N GLY A 325 6.62 0.13 1.09
CA GLY A 325 5.41 0.17 1.89
C GLY A 325 4.51 -1.05 1.62
N GLU A 326 4.28 -1.37 0.35
CA GLU A 326 3.30 -2.39 -0.03
C GLU A 326 3.64 -3.22 -1.29
N HIS A 327 4.55 -2.76 -2.17
CA HIS A 327 4.84 -3.45 -3.43
C HIS A 327 5.71 -4.69 -3.25
N GLY A 328 6.31 -4.90 -2.07
CA GLY A 328 7.23 -5.99 -1.79
C GLY A 328 8.68 -5.66 -2.18
N VAL A 329 9.57 -6.57 -1.82
CA VAL A 329 11.03 -6.43 -1.97
C VAL A 329 11.50 -6.94 -3.34
N GLY A 330 11.07 -8.12 -3.72
CA GLY A 330 11.45 -8.78 -4.96
C GLY A 330 12.96 -8.89 -5.16
N ILE A 331 13.41 -8.56 -6.38
CA ILE A 331 14.83 -8.41 -6.75
C ILE A 331 15.28 -6.95 -6.52
N GLY A 332 14.38 -6.00 -6.81
CA GLY A 332 14.76 -4.60 -6.95
C GLY A 332 15.09 -3.88 -5.66
N LYS A 333 14.61 -4.37 -4.52
CA LYS A 333 14.78 -3.69 -3.22
C LYS A 333 15.54 -4.54 -2.19
N ARG A 334 15.91 -5.77 -2.49
CA ARG A 334 16.56 -6.68 -1.55
C ARG A 334 17.88 -6.14 -0.99
N ASP A 335 18.61 -5.38 -1.76
CA ASP A 335 19.94 -4.87 -1.35
C ASP A 335 19.83 -3.75 -0.30
N TYR A 336 18.69 -3.04 -0.24
CA TYR A 336 18.42 -2.03 0.80
C TYR A 336 18.08 -2.64 2.18
N LEU A 337 17.73 -3.94 2.25
CA LEU A 337 17.30 -4.55 3.51
C LEU A 337 18.39 -4.57 4.58
N ARG A 338 19.67 -4.55 4.21
CA ARG A 338 20.76 -4.48 5.20
C ARG A 338 20.84 -3.11 5.86
N GLU A 339 20.62 -2.05 5.10
CA GLU A 339 20.56 -0.68 5.61
C GLU A 339 19.32 -0.49 6.49
N GLU A 340 18.16 -1.01 6.04
CA GLU A 340 16.89 -0.86 6.74
C GLU A 340 16.80 -1.70 8.02
N LEU A 341 17.13 -3.00 7.95
CA LEU A 341 16.85 -3.98 9.01
C LEU A 341 18.09 -4.34 9.83
N GLY A 342 19.28 -3.99 9.35
CA GLY A 342 20.55 -4.42 9.92
C GLY A 342 20.93 -5.87 9.57
N ALA A 343 22.22 -6.15 9.67
CA ALA A 343 22.79 -7.45 9.30
C ALA A 343 22.21 -8.63 10.10
N GLY A 344 21.90 -8.42 11.39
CA GLY A 344 21.36 -9.46 12.28
C GLY A 344 19.98 -9.94 11.85
N THR A 345 19.07 -9.02 11.55
CA THR A 345 17.70 -9.35 11.09
C THR A 345 17.74 -10.05 9.73
N VAL A 346 18.57 -9.57 8.82
CA VAL A 346 18.76 -10.21 7.51
C VAL A 346 19.33 -11.62 7.66
N ALA A 347 20.31 -11.82 8.56
CA ALA A 347 20.85 -13.14 8.86
C ALA A 347 19.79 -14.09 9.42
N LEU A 348 18.92 -13.63 10.31
CA LEU A 348 17.80 -14.41 10.83
C LEU A 348 16.84 -14.81 9.69
N MET A 349 16.46 -13.87 8.81
CA MET A 349 15.60 -14.17 7.66
C MET A 349 16.23 -15.24 6.75
N LYS A 350 17.52 -15.15 6.45
CA LYS A 350 18.26 -16.15 5.67
C LYS A 350 18.33 -17.51 6.37
N THR A 351 18.48 -17.52 7.69
CA THR A 351 18.48 -18.75 8.49
C THR A 351 17.15 -19.46 8.38
N ILE A 352 16.03 -18.74 8.50
CA ILE A 352 14.67 -19.28 8.33
C ILE A 352 14.51 -19.86 6.91
N LYS A 353 14.88 -19.09 5.89
CA LYS A 353 14.83 -19.55 4.48
C LYS A 353 15.61 -20.85 4.31
N LYS A 354 16.86 -20.91 4.78
CA LYS A 354 17.73 -22.07 4.64
C LYS A 354 17.22 -23.28 5.41
N ALA A 355 16.61 -23.08 6.58
CA ALA A 355 16.03 -24.15 7.38
C ALA A 355 14.79 -24.77 6.73
N ILE A 356 13.96 -23.95 6.08
CA ILE A 356 12.71 -24.40 5.43
C ILE A 356 13.00 -24.93 4.02
N ASP A 357 13.85 -24.24 3.26
CA ASP A 357 14.18 -24.53 1.86
C ASP A 357 15.70 -24.66 1.65
N PRO A 358 16.32 -25.73 2.15
CA PRO A 358 17.77 -25.92 2.09
C PRO A 358 18.31 -26.06 0.66
N LEU A 359 17.46 -26.47 -0.30
CA LEU A 359 17.81 -26.62 -1.73
C LEU A 359 17.52 -25.35 -2.54
N ASN A 360 16.98 -24.30 -1.90
CA ASN A 360 16.61 -23.03 -2.52
C ASN A 360 15.72 -23.20 -3.77
N LEU A 361 14.70 -24.06 -3.68
CA LEU A 361 13.79 -24.39 -4.78
C LEU A 361 12.73 -23.29 -5.00
N PHE A 362 12.31 -22.60 -3.95
CA PHE A 362 11.18 -21.68 -3.97
C PHE A 362 11.64 -20.24 -4.15
N ASN A 363 11.23 -19.65 -5.26
CA ASN A 363 11.45 -18.26 -5.66
C ASN A 363 12.90 -17.77 -5.37
N PRO A 364 13.93 -18.44 -5.90
CA PRO A 364 15.32 -18.12 -5.59
C PRO A 364 15.70 -16.70 -6.08
N GLY A 365 16.61 -16.05 -5.34
CA GLY A 365 17.13 -14.72 -5.70
C GLY A 365 16.17 -13.56 -5.38
N LYS A 366 15.07 -13.81 -4.63
CA LYS A 366 14.11 -12.79 -4.19
C LYS A 366 14.22 -12.55 -2.69
N VAL A 367 13.82 -11.36 -2.24
CA VAL A 367 13.73 -10.94 -0.82
C VAL A 367 15.09 -10.81 -0.13
N TYR A 368 15.95 -11.82 -0.21
CA TYR A 368 17.20 -11.88 0.56
C TYR A 368 18.35 -11.26 -0.25
N PRO A 369 19.11 -10.28 0.32
CA PRO A 369 20.29 -9.74 -0.35
C PRO A 369 21.36 -10.84 -0.52
N ASP A 370 22.15 -10.73 -1.57
CA ASP A 370 23.27 -11.65 -1.81
C ASP A 370 24.30 -11.57 -0.66
N GLU A 371 25.14 -12.59 -0.52
CA GLU A 371 26.24 -12.56 0.45
C GLU A 371 27.26 -11.51 0.01
N GLU A 372 27.77 -10.74 0.98
CA GLU A 372 28.88 -9.81 0.71
C GLU A 372 30.11 -10.60 0.30
N LYS A 373 30.75 -10.16 -0.79
CA LYS A 373 32.08 -10.64 -1.09
C LYS A 373 33.02 -10.20 0.04
N PRO A 374 33.98 -11.05 0.49
CA PRO A 374 34.80 -10.77 1.67
C PRO A 374 35.60 -9.46 1.64
N GLU A 375 35.73 -8.80 0.50
CA GLU A 375 36.51 -7.57 0.33
C GLU A 375 35.77 -6.25 0.63
N GLU A 376 34.45 -6.27 0.95
CA GLU A 376 33.62 -5.06 1.13
C GLU A 376 33.18 -4.80 2.57
N VAL A 377 33.71 -5.49 3.57
CA VAL A 377 33.37 -5.21 4.99
C VAL A 377 34.06 -3.93 5.44
N LYS A 378 33.54 -2.76 5.06
CA LYS A 378 33.81 -1.52 5.80
C LYS A 378 33.10 -1.62 7.16
N LYS A 379 33.87 -1.59 8.24
CA LYS A 379 33.35 -1.50 9.61
C LYS A 379 32.37 -0.32 9.69
N VAL A 380 31.10 -0.63 9.86
CA VAL A 380 30.13 0.37 10.27
C VAL A 380 30.18 0.44 11.78
N ASP A 381 30.66 1.55 12.31
CA ASP A 381 30.65 1.82 13.75
C ASP A 381 29.19 1.87 14.22
N LEU A 382 28.86 0.98 15.14
CA LEU A 382 27.59 0.96 15.84
C LEU A 382 27.47 2.26 16.65
N VAL A 383 26.60 3.17 16.23
CA VAL A 383 26.17 4.29 17.07
C VAL A 383 25.18 3.74 18.09
N PRO A 384 25.43 3.88 19.40
CA PRO A 384 24.46 3.45 20.41
C PRO A 384 23.22 4.35 20.34
N HIS A 385 22.07 3.75 20.19
CA HIS A 385 20.80 4.42 20.36
C HIS A 385 20.61 4.75 21.86
N ALA A 386 20.63 6.04 22.21
CA ALA A 386 20.19 6.59 23.49
C ALA A 386 18.72 6.98 23.43
#